data_2ee04f5f60ecf3e17ca6f9550d1e50b7
#
_entry.id   2ee04f5f60ecf3e17ca6f9550d1e50b7
#
_cell.length_a   1.000
_cell.length_b   1.000
_cell.length_c   1.000
_cell.angle_alpha   90.00
_cell.angle_beta   90.00
_cell.angle_gamma   90.00
#
_symmetry.space_group_name_H-M   'P 1'
#
loop_
_entity.id
_entity.type
_entity.pdbx_description
1 polymer ?
#
loop_
_entity_poly.entity_id
_entity_poly.type
_entity_poly.pdbx_seq_one_letter_code
_entity_poly.pdbx_strand_id
1 'polypeptide(L)'
;AKLDSLIALAVDRNYSVAMAINRIAAARANLWIERSNFFPSIGLNAGWTRQETSGNTSSLPQTTDHYYDASLSMSWELDIFGSIRKRVKAQKENFAASKEEYTGVMVSLAAEVASAYINLRELQQELEVVKKTVLRRRKF
;
A
#
# COMPACT_ATOMS: atom_id res chain seq x y z
N ALA A 1 -10.81 -18.74 24.66
CA ALA A 1 -11.70 -19.81 24.20
C ALA A 1 -12.55 -19.39 22.97
N LYS A 2 -13.89 -19.16 23.09
CA LYS A 2 -14.70 -18.81 21.90
C LYS A 2 -14.38 -17.42 21.34
N LEU A 3 -14.14 -16.43 22.19
CA LEU A 3 -13.81 -15.08 21.78
C LEU A 3 -12.48 -15.03 21.01
N ASP A 4 -11.47 -15.72 21.50
CA ASP A 4 -10.14 -15.74 20.86
C ASP A 4 -10.19 -16.34 19.45
N SER A 5 -11.00 -17.41 19.27
CA SER A 5 -11.19 -17.99 17.93
C SER A 5 -11.94 -17.06 16.96
N LEU A 6 -12.87 -16.25 17.47
CA LEU A 6 -13.57 -15.25 16.68
C LEU A 6 -12.64 -14.09 16.27
N ILE A 7 -11.80 -13.63 17.20
CA ILE A 7 -10.80 -12.61 16.91
C ILE A 7 -9.81 -13.12 15.84
N ALA A 8 -9.29 -14.33 15.99
CA ALA A 8 -8.38 -14.92 15.01
C ALA A 8 -9.01 -15.02 13.61
N LEU A 9 -10.27 -15.47 13.54
CA LEU A 9 -11.01 -15.55 12.28
C LEU A 9 -11.26 -14.16 11.67
N ALA A 10 -11.57 -13.16 12.51
CA ALA A 10 -11.78 -11.79 12.06
C ALA A 10 -10.50 -11.20 11.47
N VAL A 11 -9.35 -11.41 12.13
CA VAL A 11 -8.03 -10.96 11.63
C VAL A 11 -7.72 -11.55 10.26
N ASP A 12 -7.95 -12.85 10.09
CA ASP A 12 -7.65 -13.56 8.83
C ASP A 12 -8.50 -13.06 7.63
N ARG A 13 -9.72 -12.57 7.90
CA ARG A 13 -10.69 -12.20 6.86
C ARG A 13 -10.97 -10.70 6.75
N ASN A 14 -10.30 -9.88 7.55
CA ASN A 14 -10.57 -8.44 7.58
C ASN A 14 -9.76 -7.68 6.54
N TYR A 15 -10.45 -6.96 5.64
CA TYR A 15 -9.82 -6.14 4.61
C TYR A 15 -9.00 -4.97 5.19
N SER A 16 -9.35 -4.42 6.35
CA SER A 16 -8.57 -3.35 6.99
C SER A 16 -7.20 -3.84 7.42
N VAL A 17 -7.10 -5.09 7.90
CA VAL A 17 -5.83 -5.75 8.22
C VAL A 17 -5.01 -5.96 6.94
N ALA A 18 -5.62 -6.46 5.88
CA ALA A 18 -4.95 -6.64 4.58
C ALA A 18 -4.45 -5.29 4.01
N MET A 19 -5.25 -4.22 4.12
CA MET A 19 -4.83 -2.87 3.72
C MET A 19 -3.64 -2.37 4.55
N ALA A 20 -3.64 -2.58 5.85
CA ALA A 20 -2.54 -2.16 6.72
C ALA A 20 -1.23 -2.89 6.36
N ILE A 21 -1.28 -4.19 6.04
CA ILE A 21 -0.12 -4.95 5.55
C ILE A 21 0.40 -4.37 4.23
N ASN A 22 -0.48 -4.05 3.29
CA ASN A 22 -0.09 -3.44 2.02
C ASN A 22 0.50 -2.03 2.20
N ARG A 23 0.02 -1.24 3.18
CA ARG A 23 0.64 0.06 3.53
C ARG A 23 2.06 -0.11 4.06
N ILE A 24 2.32 -1.12 4.88
CA ILE A 24 3.69 -1.45 5.32
C ILE A 24 4.59 -1.79 4.11
N ALA A 25 4.09 -2.59 3.17
CA ALA A 25 4.84 -2.94 1.95
C ALA A 25 5.13 -1.69 1.09
N ALA A 26 4.15 -0.81 0.92
CA ALA A 26 4.32 0.46 0.20
C ALA A 26 5.31 1.40 0.89
N ALA A 27 5.23 1.55 2.22
CA ALA A 27 6.18 2.37 2.97
C ALA A 27 7.61 1.82 2.89
N ARG A 28 7.77 0.49 2.87
CA ARG A 28 9.07 -0.17 2.65
C ARG A 28 9.60 0.14 1.25
N ALA A 29 8.76 0.05 0.22
CA ALA A 29 9.16 0.36 -1.17
C ALA A 29 9.60 1.82 -1.31
N ASN A 30 8.87 2.77 -0.71
CA ASN A 30 9.24 4.19 -0.69
C ASN A 30 10.60 4.42 -0.01
N LEU A 31 10.89 3.70 1.08
CA LEU A 31 12.20 3.76 1.72
C LEU A 31 13.32 3.27 0.78
N TRP A 32 13.08 2.22 -0.02
CA TRP A 32 14.05 1.74 -0.99
C TRP A 32 14.24 2.72 -2.15
N ILE A 33 13.16 3.37 -2.63
CA ILE A 33 13.23 4.43 -3.64
C ILE A 33 14.10 5.59 -3.14
N GLU A 34 13.90 6.05 -1.90
CA GLU A 34 14.75 7.12 -1.37
C GLU A 34 16.21 6.68 -1.19
N ARG A 35 16.45 5.42 -0.82
CA ARG A 35 17.81 4.87 -0.73
C ARG A 35 18.50 4.76 -2.09
N SER A 36 17.76 4.54 -3.17
CA SER A 36 18.34 4.46 -4.51
C SER A 36 18.98 5.77 -4.95
N ASN A 37 18.55 6.92 -4.38
CA ASN A 37 19.15 8.23 -4.65
C ASN A 37 20.61 8.36 -4.17
N PHE A 38 21.11 7.42 -3.37
CA PHE A 38 22.55 7.36 -3.06
C PHE A 38 23.40 6.85 -4.22
N PHE A 39 22.79 6.20 -5.20
CA PHE A 39 23.47 5.60 -6.34
C PHE A 39 23.21 6.40 -7.61
N PRO A 40 24.10 6.33 -8.60
CA PRO A 40 23.85 6.95 -9.89
C PRO A 40 22.67 6.29 -10.61
N SER A 41 21.87 7.11 -11.29
CA SER A 41 20.87 6.64 -12.25
C SER A 41 21.51 6.46 -13.61
N ILE A 42 21.27 5.32 -14.25
CA ILE A 42 21.77 4.99 -15.59
C ILE A 42 20.57 4.86 -16.52
N GLY A 43 20.58 5.63 -17.59
CA GLY A 43 19.58 5.59 -18.65
C GLY A 43 20.19 5.09 -19.96
N LEU A 44 19.51 4.16 -20.62
CA LEU A 44 19.83 3.74 -21.99
C LEU A 44 18.67 4.15 -22.88
N ASN A 45 18.96 4.93 -23.93
CA ASN A 45 18.00 5.28 -24.96
C ASN A 45 18.49 4.72 -26.30
N ALA A 46 17.55 4.14 -27.06
CA ALA A 46 17.78 3.72 -28.43
C ALA A 46 16.59 4.18 -29.26
N GLY A 47 16.85 4.81 -30.37
CA GLY A 47 15.86 5.35 -31.30
C GLY A 47 16.09 4.90 -32.71
N TRP A 48 15.01 4.80 -33.47
CA TRP A 48 15.01 4.69 -34.91
C TRP A 48 14.04 5.72 -35.48
N THR A 49 14.52 6.55 -36.39
CA THR A 49 13.71 7.58 -37.04
C THR A 49 13.85 7.42 -38.56
N ARG A 50 12.72 7.38 -39.24
CA ARG A 50 12.67 7.52 -40.71
C ARG A 50 12.22 8.93 -41.05
N GLN A 51 13.05 9.66 -41.79
CA GLN A 51 12.76 11.00 -42.22
C GLN A 51 12.66 11.03 -43.74
N GLU A 52 11.60 11.61 -44.28
CA GLU A 52 11.39 11.83 -45.69
C GLU A 52 11.41 13.34 -45.95
N THR A 53 12.34 13.77 -46.80
CA THR A 53 12.47 15.19 -47.19
C THR A 53 11.53 15.47 -48.35
N SER A 54 10.64 16.46 -48.18
CA SER A 54 9.68 16.86 -49.20
C SER A 54 10.42 17.58 -50.37
N GLY A 55 10.28 17.09 -51.60
CA GLY A 55 10.81 17.72 -52.78
C GLY A 55 10.18 19.07 -53.16
N ASN A 56 9.05 19.46 -52.48
CA ASN A 56 8.36 20.72 -52.73
C ASN A 56 8.90 21.89 -51.90
N THR A 57 9.74 21.63 -50.88
CA THR A 57 10.24 22.67 -49.95
C THR A 57 11.71 22.99 -50.12
N SER A 58 12.46 22.20 -50.91
CA SER A 58 13.88 22.42 -51.18
C SER A 58 14.20 22.04 -52.60
N SER A 59 15.23 22.69 -53.19
CA SER A 59 15.76 22.38 -54.52
C SER A 59 16.49 21.03 -54.59
N LEU A 60 16.39 20.22 -53.54
CA LEU A 60 17.00 18.90 -53.42
C LEU A 60 15.99 17.81 -53.77
N PRO A 61 16.41 16.69 -54.36
CA PRO A 61 15.54 15.56 -54.65
C PRO A 61 14.98 14.98 -53.36
N GLN A 62 13.76 14.45 -53.46
CA GLN A 62 13.12 13.74 -52.37
C GLN A 62 13.99 12.56 -51.94
N THR A 63 14.41 12.53 -50.68
CA THR A 63 15.22 11.46 -50.09
C THR A 63 14.51 10.90 -48.85
N THR A 64 14.69 9.61 -48.67
CA THR A 64 14.25 8.92 -47.44
C THR A 64 15.49 8.48 -46.68
N ASP A 65 15.67 9.03 -45.48
CA ASP A 65 16.80 8.73 -44.62
C ASP A 65 16.37 7.97 -43.39
N HIS A 66 17.22 7.05 -42.94
CA HIS A 66 17.03 6.26 -41.74
C HIS A 66 18.12 6.63 -40.74
N TYR A 67 17.68 7.09 -39.55
CA TYR A 67 18.57 7.45 -38.45
C TYR A 67 18.45 6.44 -37.36
N TYR A 68 19.57 5.95 -36.86
CA TYR A 68 19.65 5.10 -35.67
C TYR A 68 20.47 5.86 -34.64
N ASP A 69 19.91 6.01 -33.44
CA ASP A 69 20.58 6.61 -32.31
C ASP A 69 20.62 5.65 -31.13
N ALA A 70 21.73 5.64 -30.42
CA ALA A 70 21.86 4.94 -29.16
C ALA A 70 22.67 5.81 -28.19
N SER A 71 22.15 6.05 -27.01
CA SER A 71 22.83 6.86 -25.99
C SER A 71 22.76 6.23 -24.62
N LEU A 72 23.86 6.29 -23.88
CA LEU A 72 23.98 5.94 -22.50
C LEU A 72 24.17 7.23 -21.70
N SER A 73 23.30 7.46 -20.72
CA SER A 73 23.39 8.60 -19.82
C SER A 73 23.57 8.13 -18.38
N MET A 74 24.34 8.87 -17.59
CA MET A 74 24.49 8.65 -16.16
C MET A 74 24.33 9.99 -15.45
N SER A 75 23.49 9.99 -14.39
CA SER A 75 23.30 11.15 -13.52
C SER A 75 23.46 10.72 -12.06
N TRP A 76 24.25 11.48 -11.32
CA TRP A 76 24.49 11.22 -9.91
C TRP A 76 24.55 12.51 -9.10
N GLU A 77 23.76 12.58 -8.01
CA GLU A 77 23.77 13.67 -7.05
C GLU A 77 24.55 13.26 -5.79
N LEU A 78 25.66 13.92 -5.53
CA LEU A 78 26.45 13.70 -4.32
C LEU A 78 25.79 14.40 -3.13
N ASP A 79 25.50 13.67 -2.06
CA ASP A 79 24.82 14.17 -0.85
C ASP A 79 25.79 14.93 0.09
N ILE A 80 26.37 16.03 -0.38
CA ILE A 80 27.34 16.84 0.37
C ILE A 80 26.69 17.47 1.61
N PHE A 81 25.47 17.97 1.48
CA PHE A 81 24.72 18.66 2.54
C PHE A 81 23.78 17.76 3.34
N GLY A 82 23.73 16.47 3.07
CA GLY A 82 22.93 15.50 3.82
C GLY A 82 21.44 15.53 3.51
N SER A 83 21.03 16.08 2.37
CA SER A 83 19.63 16.14 1.94
C SER A 83 19.05 14.74 1.75
N ILE A 84 19.75 13.88 0.99
CA ILE A 84 19.33 12.49 0.73
C ILE A 84 19.28 11.72 2.05
N ARG A 85 20.30 11.84 2.91
CA ARG A 85 20.32 11.20 4.24
C ARG A 85 19.12 11.58 5.08
N LYS A 86 18.71 12.86 5.08
CA LYS A 86 17.53 13.33 5.82
C LYS A 86 16.23 12.76 5.25
N ARG A 87 16.08 12.70 3.91
CA ARG A 87 14.92 12.07 3.26
C ARG A 87 14.83 10.58 3.58
N VAL A 88 15.93 9.85 3.50
CA VAL A 88 15.98 8.43 3.86
C VAL A 88 15.61 8.22 5.33
N LYS A 89 16.09 9.08 6.24
CA LYS A 89 15.71 9.02 7.65
C LYS A 89 14.20 9.25 7.82
N ALA A 90 13.63 10.27 7.17
CA ALA A 90 12.20 10.53 7.23
C ALA A 90 11.37 9.32 6.72
N GLN A 91 11.75 8.70 5.60
CA GLN A 91 11.07 7.50 5.10
C GLN A 91 11.25 6.28 6.00
N LYS A 92 12.37 6.17 6.71
CA LYS A 92 12.56 5.13 7.73
C LYS A 92 11.56 5.28 8.89
N GLU A 93 11.34 6.50 9.35
CA GLU A 93 10.36 6.78 10.40
C GLU A 93 8.91 6.56 9.89
N ASN A 94 8.60 6.93 8.65
CA ASN A 94 7.31 6.62 8.02
C ASN A 94 7.05 5.10 7.94
N PHE A 95 8.09 4.33 7.61
CA PHE A 95 8.00 2.87 7.63
C PHE A 95 7.80 2.30 9.03
N ALA A 96 8.41 2.89 10.06
CA ALA A 96 8.16 2.51 11.45
C ALA A 96 6.72 2.85 11.86
N ALA A 97 6.24 4.06 11.54
CA ALA A 97 4.88 4.50 11.81
C ALA A 97 3.83 3.56 11.17
N SER A 98 4.05 3.11 9.94
CA SER A 98 3.11 2.17 9.28
C SER A 98 2.97 0.83 10.00
N LYS A 99 3.97 0.39 10.75
CA LYS A 99 3.88 -0.82 11.58
C LYS A 99 3.06 -0.59 12.84
N GLU A 100 3.19 0.60 13.44
CA GLU A 100 2.38 0.96 14.60
C GLU A 100 0.90 1.17 14.22
N GLU A 101 0.64 1.72 13.04
CA GLU A 101 -0.72 1.79 12.47
C GLU A 101 -1.34 0.40 12.30
N TYR A 102 -0.59 -0.58 11.83
CA TYR A 102 -1.07 -1.98 11.77
C TYR A 102 -1.43 -2.51 13.16
N THR A 103 -0.60 -2.25 14.17
CA THR A 103 -0.90 -2.62 15.56
C THR A 103 -2.18 -1.95 16.04
N GLY A 104 -2.39 -0.67 15.73
CA GLY A 104 -3.62 0.06 16.02
C GLY A 104 -4.87 -0.58 15.39
N VAL A 105 -4.77 -0.99 14.11
CA VAL A 105 -5.86 -1.70 13.40
C VAL A 105 -6.20 -3.02 14.10
N MET A 106 -5.19 -3.78 14.55
CA MET A 106 -5.38 -5.04 15.25
C MET A 106 -6.11 -4.85 16.59
N VAL A 107 -5.72 -3.82 17.36
CA VAL A 107 -6.37 -3.50 18.64
C VAL A 107 -7.82 -3.07 18.44
N SER A 108 -8.09 -2.21 17.46
CA SER A 108 -9.44 -1.75 17.13
C SER A 108 -10.33 -2.91 16.72
N LEU A 109 -9.86 -3.79 15.83
CA LEU A 109 -10.60 -4.96 15.38
C LEU A 109 -10.91 -5.91 16.55
N ALA A 110 -9.95 -6.16 17.43
CA ALA A 110 -10.18 -7.01 18.61
C ALA A 110 -11.23 -6.41 19.54
N ALA A 111 -11.23 -5.09 19.74
CA ALA A 111 -12.22 -4.39 20.54
C ALA A 111 -13.63 -4.45 19.93
N GLU A 112 -13.74 -4.28 18.60
CA GLU A 112 -15.01 -4.39 17.86
C GLU A 112 -15.61 -5.79 17.98
N VAL A 113 -14.79 -6.84 17.76
CA VAL A 113 -15.24 -8.24 17.90
C VAL A 113 -15.66 -8.55 19.34
N ALA A 114 -14.90 -8.08 20.33
CA ALA A 114 -15.24 -8.28 21.73
C ALA A 114 -16.57 -7.60 22.09
N SER A 115 -16.77 -6.35 21.67
CA SER A 115 -18.00 -5.60 21.89
C SER A 115 -19.21 -6.29 21.24
N ALA A 116 -19.07 -6.73 19.99
CA ALA A 116 -20.12 -7.45 19.28
C ALA A 116 -20.45 -8.78 19.96
N TYR A 117 -19.45 -9.50 20.48
CA TYR A 117 -19.65 -10.74 21.20
C TYR A 117 -20.39 -10.52 22.52
N ILE A 118 -20.04 -9.49 23.28
CA ILE A 118 -20.73 -9.14 24.54
C ILE A 118 -22.20 -8.81 24.26
N ASN A 119 -22.47 -7.94 23.29
CA ASN A 119 -23.84 -7.57 22.90
C ASN A 119 -24.67 -8.80 22.46
N LEU A 120 -24.04 -9.69 21.67
CA LEU A 120 -24.71 -10.96 21.29
C LEU A 120 -25.07 -11.80 22.52
N ARG A 121 -24.17 -11.90 23.50
CA ARG A 121 -24.41 -12.65 24.73
C ARG A 121 -25.52 -12.04 25.58
N GLU A 122 -25.58 -10.72 25.65
CA GLU A 122 -26.66 -9.98 26.34
C GLU A 122 -28.02 -10.28 25.70
N LEU A 123 -28.15 -10.12 24.39
CA LEU A 123 -29.38 -10.42 23.64
C LEU A 123 -29.81 -11.89 23.79
N GLN A 124 -28.86 -12.83 23.84
CA GLN A 124 -29.17 -14.23 24.10
C GLN A 124 -29.77 -14.46 25.51
N GLN A 125 -29.24 -13.77 26.52
CA GLN A 125 -29.76 -13.84 27.87
C GLN A 125 -31.17 -13.22 27.99
N GLU A 126 -31.38 -12.05 27.39
CA GLU A 126 -32.71 -11.42 27.33
C GLU A 126 -33.73 -12.33 26.67
N LEU A 127 -33.40 -12.94 25.55
CA LEU A 127 -34.26 -13.88 24.85
C LEU A 127 -34.64 -15.07 25.72
N GLU A 128 -33.71 -15.59 26.52
CA GLU A 128 -33.97 -16.69 27.43
C GLU A 128 -34.95 -16.29 28.58
N VAL A 129 -34.76 -15.08 29.12
CA VAL A 129 -35.65 -14.53 30.15
C VAL A 129 -37.07 -14.32 29.60
N VAL A 130 -37.22 -13.75 28.43
CA VAL A 130 -38.51 -13.55 27.78
C VAL A 130 -39.21 -14.87 27.50
N LYS A 131 -38.51 -15.87 26.95
CA LYS A 131 -39.08 -17.22 26.74
C LYS A 131 -39.60 -17.84 28.03
N LYS A 132 -38.82 -17.77 29.11
CA LYS A 132 -39.24 -18.28 30.44
C LYS A 132 -40.50 -17.55 30.96
N THR A 133 -40.59 -16.26 30.77
CA THR A 133 -41.72 -15.43 31.19
C THR A 133 -42.98 -15.76 30.39
N VAL A 134 -42.90 -15.92 29.09
CA VAL A 134 -44.03 -16.31 28.22
C VAL A 134 -44.55 -17.70 28.59
N LEU A 135 -43.65 -18.66 28.82
CA LEU A 135 -44.03 -20.03 29.25
C LEU A 135 -44.73 -20.05 30.59
N ARG A 136 -44.34 -19.19 31.55
CA ARG A 136 -45.01 -19.08 32.86
C ARG A 136 -46.44 -18.51 32.71
N ARG A 137 -46.62 -17.46 31.85
CA ARG A 137 -47.94 -16.86 31.62
C ARG A 137 -48.94 -17.79 30.90
N ARG A 138 -48.45 -18.75 30.11
CA ARG A 138 -49.31 -19.75 29.43
C ARG A 138 -49.80 -20.86 30.37
N LYS A 139 -49.24 -20.99 31.58
CA LYS A 139 -49.64 -22.02 32.56
C LYS A 139 -50.70 -21.53 33.54
N PHE A 140 -51.08 -20.27 33.44
CA PHE A 140 -52.20 -19.67 34.16
C PHE A 140 -53.32 -19.29 33.19
#